data_73e0cb7c3578d316a1204077aa7a6375
#
_entry.id   73e0cb7c3578d316a1204077aa7a6375
#
_cell.length_a   1.000
_cell.length_b   1.000
_cell.length_c   1.000
_cell.angle_alpha   90.00
_cell.angle_beta   90.00
_cell.angle_gamma   90.00
#
_symmetry.space_group_name_H-M   'P 1'
#
loop_
_entity.id
_entity.type
_entity.pdbx_description
1 polymer ?
#
loop_
_entity_poly.entity_id
_entity_poly.type
_entity_poly.pdbx_seq_one_letter_code
_entity_poly.pdbx_strand_id
1 'polypeptide(L)'
;MKRRRFTEEQIVRILKEAEAIGNVRDLCRKHNITEQTFYRWRRKFGGMEVSEAKKLRELERENSELKKMVADLSLDVRMLKELNSKKW
;
A
#
# COMPACT_ATOMS: atom_id res chain seq x y z
N MET A 1 -10.22 -3.52 -19.81
CA MET A 1 -8.77 -3.64 -19.69
C MET A 1 -8.34 -3.73 -18.25
N LYS A 2 -7.64 -4.79 -17.89
CA LYS A 2 -7.18 -4.94 -16.52
C LYS A 2 -6.01 -4.00 -16.26
N ARG A 3 -6.13 -3.17 -15.24
CA ARG A 3 -5.03 -2.36 -14.78
C ARG A 3 -4.00 -3.25 -14.11
N ARG A 4 -2.77 -3.14 -14.55
CA ARG A 4 -1.67 -3.85 -13.94
C ARG A 4 -1.37 -3.21 -12.58
N ARG A 5 -1.42 -4.02 -11.54
CA ARG A 5 -1.08 -3.54 -10.20
C ARG A 5 0.32 -3.97 -9.83
N PHE A 6 1.03 -3.07 -9.20
CA PHE A 6 2.39 -3.32 -8.74
C PHE A 6 2.43 -3.35 -7.23
N THR A 7 3.19 -4.30 -6.68
CA THR A 7 3.45 -4.33 -5.24
C THR A 7 4.50 -3.27 -4.91
N GLU A 8 4.59 -2.88 -3.65
CA GLU A 8 5.60 -1.92 -3.20
C GLU A 8 7.01 -2.40 -3.53
N GLU A 9 7.25 -3.70 -3.42
CA GLU A 9 8.54 -4.30 -3.75
C GLU A 9 8.86 -4.13 -5.22
N GLN A 10 7.89 -4.37 -6.09
CA GLN A 10 8.04 -4.19 -7.53
C GLN A 10 8.32 -2.74 -7.88
N ILE A 11 7.61 -1.82 -7.23
CA ILE A 11 7.79 -0.38 -7.43
C ILE A 11 9.22 0.03 -7.08
N VAL A 12 9.71 -0.43 -5.92
CA VAL A 12 11.07 -0.10 -5.49
C VAL A 12 12.11 -0.66 -6.46
N ARG A 13 11.89 -1.88 -6.98
CA ARG A 13 12.79 -2.48 -7.96
C ARG A 13 12.81 -1.67 -9.25
N ILE A 14 11.66 -1.21 -9.70
CA ILE A 14 11.55 -0.38 -10.90
C ILE A 14 12.28 0.93 -10.69
N LEU A 15 12.14 1.56 -9.52
CA LEU A 15 12.83 2.80 -9.21
C LEU A 15 14.36 2.61 -9.20
N LYS A 16 14.84 1.50 -8.67
CA LYS A 16 16.27 1.18 -8.68
C LYS A 16 16.78 0.93 -10.09
N GLU A 17 16.00 0.25 -10.90
CA GLU A 17 16.32 0.02 -12.29
C GLU A 17 16.45 1.34 -13.04
N ALA A 18 15.59 2.31 -12.72
CA ALA A 18 15.64 3.64 -13.34
C ALA A 18 16.97 4.35 -13.04
N GLU A 19 17.47 4.20 -11.81
CA GLU A 19 18.75 4.78 -11.43
C GLU A 19 19.89 4.20 -12.25
N ALA A 20 19.84 2.90 -12.50
CA ALA A 20 20.87 2.22 -13.28
C ALA A 20 20.83 2.57 -14.76
N ILE A 21 19.64 2.66 -15.33
CA ILE A 21 19.45 2.93 -16.76
C ILE A 21 19.59 4.41 -17.08
N GLY A 22 19.10 5.25 -16.20
CA GLY A 22 19.17 6.71 -16.36
C GLY A 22 18.19 7.29 -17.37
N ASN A 23 17.32 6.48 -17.95
CA ASN A 23 16.32 6.95 -18.92
C ASN A 23 14.92 6.58 -18.45
N VAL A 24 14.22 7.56 -17.90
CA VAL A 24 12.88 7.37 -17.34
C VAL A 24 11.86 6.99 -18.41
N ARG A 25 11.94 7.61 -19.56
CA ARG A 25 11.00 7.34 -20.66
C ARG A 25 11.05 5.90 -21.12
N ASP A 26 12.23 5.36 -21.32
CA ASP A 26 12.41 3.97 -21.75
C ASP A 26 11.95 2.99 -20.67
N LEU A 27 12.26 3.31 -19.43
CA LEU A 27 11.85 2.50 -18.30
C LEU A 27 10.33 2.44 -18.18
N CYS A 28 9.66 3.58 -18.31
CA CYS A 28 8.21 3.65 -18.26
C CYS A 28 7.57 2.85 -19.40
N ARG A 29 8.18 2.92 -20.58
CA ARG A 29 7.72 2.15 -21.74
C ARG A 29 7.87 0.65 -21.49
N LYS A 30 8.99 0.26 -20.93
CA LYS A 30 9.30 -1.15 -20.62
C LYS A 30 8.28 -1.73 -19.64
N HIS A 31 7.90 -0.97 -18.61
CA HIS A 31 6.99 -1.42 -17.58
C HIS A 31 5.53 -1.03 -17.83
N ASN A 32 5.28 -0.38 -18.96
CA ASN A 32 3.94 0.05 -19.36
C ASN A 32 3.28 0.94 -18.31
N ILE A 33 4.02 1.92 -17.86
CA ILE A 33 3.53 2.93 -16.90
C ILE A 33 3.76 4.32 -17.49
N THR A 34 3.05 5.30 -16.95
CA THR A 34 3.23 6.69 -17.37
C THR A 34 4.36 7.33 -16.57
N GLU A 35 4.95 8.40 -17.12
CA GLU A 35 5.98 9.15 -16.41
C GLU A 35 5.40 9.76 -15.13
N GLN A 36 4.13 10.18 -15.17
CA GLN A 36 3.41 10.68 -14.00
C GLN A 36 3.39 9.66 -12.87
N THR A 37 3.07 8.41 -13.20
CA THR A 37 3.06 7.31 -12.24
C THR A 37 4.44 7.09 -11.67
N PHE A 38 5.45 7.09 -12.52
CA PHE A 38 6.84 6.92 -12.10
C PHE A 38 7.25 7.98 -11.09
N TYR A 39 6.99 9.26 -11.38
CA TYR A 39 7.38 10.34 -10.48
C TYR A 39 6.60 10.32 -9.16
N ARG A 40 5.35 9.88 -9.20
CA ARG A 40 4.55 9.69 -8.00
C ARG A 40 5.16 8.62 -7.11
N TRP A 41 5.58 7.51 -7.70
CA TRP A 41 6.25 6.42 -6.99
C TRP A 41 7.58 6.90 -6.39
N ARG A 42 8.32 7.67 -7.17
CA ARG A 42 9.61 8.19 -6.73
C ARG A 42 9.47 9.07 -5.50
N ARG A 43 8.43 9.87 -5.43
CA ARG A 43 8.17 10.69 -4.25
C ARG A 43 7.81 9.86 -3.03
N LYS A 44 7.05 8.79 -3.22
CA LYS A 44 6.59 7.95 -2.11
C LYS A 44 7.66 6.93 -1.67
N PHE A 45 8.35 6.32 -2.60
CA PHE A 45 9.25 5.20 -2.33
C PHE A 45 10.71 5.45 -2.65
N GLY A 46 11.07 6.64 -3.09
CA GLY A 46 12.45 6.95 -3.44
C GLY A 46 13.40 6.75 -2.26
N GLY A 47 14.52 6.09 -2.52
CA GLY A 47 15.51 5.80 -1.49
C GLY A 47 15.21 4.58 -0.64
N MET A 48 14.06 3.95 -0.85
CA MET A 48 13.66 2.77 -0.08
C MET A 48 14.31 1.51 -0.63
N GLU A 49 14.69 0.60 0.25
CA GLU A 49 15.18 -0.71 -0.15
C GLU A 49 14.01 -1.68 -0.35
N VAL A 50 14.23 -2.76 -1.11
CA VAL A 50 13.18 -3.76 -1.37
C VAL A 50 12.67 -4.37 -0.07
N SER A 51 13.59 -4.65 0.88
CA SER A 51 13.20 -5.22 2.18
C SER A 51 12.33 -4.24 2.98
N GLU A 52 12.61 -2.95 2.88
CA GLU A 52 11.81 -1.93 3.55
C GLU A 52 10.41 -1.82 2.94
N ALA A 53 10.32 -1.94 1.61
CA ALA A 53 9.05 -1.93 0.91
C ALA A 53 8.19 -3.13 1.32
N LYS A 54 8.82 -4.29 1.46
CA LYS A 54 8.15 -5.51 1.91
C LYS A 54 7.60 -5.32 3.32
N LYS A 55 8.42 -4.77 4.20
CA LYS A 55 8.02 -4.49 5.58
C LYS A 55 6.87 -3.50 5.64
N LEU A 56 6.93 -2.46 4.82
CA LEU A 56 5.87 -1.46 4.73
C LEU A 56 4.55 -2.12 4.33
N ARG A 57 4.58 -2.99 3.33
CA ARG A 57 3.39 -3.70 2.88
C ARG A 57 2.80 -4.56 3.99
N GLU A 58 3.65 -5.26 4.73
CA GLU A 58 3.21 -6.09 5.85
C GLU A 58 2.57 -5.24 6.95
N LEU A 59 3.18 -4.10 7.27
CA LEU A 59 2.65 -3.18 8.27
C LEU A 59 1.31 -2.57 7.84
N GLU A 60 1.19 -2.22 6.57
CA GLU A 60 -0.07 -1.70 6.04
C GLU A 60 -1.18 -2.74 6.15
N ARG A 61 -0.87 -3.99 5.87
CA ARG A 61 -1.83 -5.09 5.99
C ARG A 61 -2.25 -5.30 7.44
N GLU A 62 -1.27 -5.36 8.34
CA GLU A 62 -1.56 -5.51 9.78
C GLU A 62 -2.40 -4.35 10.29
N ASN A 63 -2.08 -3.14 9.87
CA ASN A 63 -2.82 -1.95 10.26
C ASN A 63 -4.27 -2.04 9.80
N SER A 64 -4.48 -2.48 8.57
CA SER A 64 -5.82 -2.66 8.01
C SER A 64 -6.61 -3.71 8.79
N GLU A 65 -5.98 -4.83 9.11
CA GLU A 65 -6.61 -5.90 9.89
C GLU A 65 -6.97 -5.43 11.30
N LEU A 66 -6.06 -4.72 11.95
CA LEU A 66 -6.30 -4.19 13.29
C LEU A 66 -7.45 -3.19 13.30
N LYS A 67 -7.53 -2.33 12.30
CA LYS A 67 -8.63 -1.37 12.18
C LYS A 67 -9.97 -2.09 12.04
N LYS A 68 -9.98 -3.18 11.28
CA LYS A 68 -11.16 -4.00 11.08
C LYS A 68 -11.60 -4.63 12.40
N MET A 69 -10.65 -5.20 13.14
CA MET A 69 -10.93 -5.80 14.44
C MET A 69 -11.47 -4.78 15.44
N VAL A 70 -10.89 -3.59 15.45
CA VAL A 70 -11.36 -2.51 16.32
C VAL A 70 -12.79 -2.11 15.95
N ALA A 71 -13.08 -2.00 14.67
CA ALA A 71 -14.43 -1.66 14.22
C ALA A 71 -15.44 -2.71 14.63
N ASP A 72 -15.11 -3.99 14.46
CA ASP A 72 -15.98 -5.09 14.86
C ASP A 72 -16.23 -5.10 16.37
N LEU A 73 -15.16 -4.95 17.14
CA LEU A 73 -15.27 -4.90 18.60
C LEU A 73 -16.10 -3.71 19.07
N SER A 74 -15.93 -2.57 18.41
CA SER A 74 -16.69 -1.36 18.74
C SER A 74 -18.19 -1.57 18.50
N LEU A 75 -18.52 -2.25 17.42
CA LEU A 75 -19.91 -2.59 17.12
C LEU A 75 -20.48 -3.54 18.17
N ASP A 76 -19.71 -4.56 18.52
CA ASP A 76 -20.13 -5.54 19.54
C ASP A 76 -20.39 -4.86 20.89
N VAL A 77 -19.49 -3.97 21.28
CA VAL A 77 -19.62 -3.22 22.53
C VAL A 77 -20.87 -2.35 22.49
N ARG A 78 -21.12 -1.68 21.38
CA ARG A 78 -22.31 -0.83 21.20
C ARG A 78 -23.59 -1.66 21.31
N MET A 79 -23.61 -2.81 20.65
CA MET A 79 -24.76 -3.71 20.69
C MET A 79 -25.02 -4.22 22.11
N LEU A 80 -23.97 -4.61 22.81
CA LEU A 80 -24.10 -5.08 24.20
C LEU A 80 -24.60 -3.98 25.13
N LYS A 81 -24.13 -2.77 24.95
CA LYS A 81 -24.59 -1.62 25.73
C LYS A 81 -26.08 -1.35 25.49
N GLU A 82 -26.49 -1.44 24.23
CA GLU A 82 -27.90 -1.25 23.86
C GLU A 82 -28.79 -2.30 24.52
N LEU A 83 -28.41 -3.55 24.42
CA LEU A 83 -29.13 -4.65 25.03
C LEU A 83 -29.24 -4.47 26.55
N ASN A 84 -28.13 -4.07 27.15
CA ASN A 84 -28.09 -3.88 28.60
C ASN A 84 -28.96 -2.71 29.04
N SER A 85 -29.04 -1.65 28.28
CA SER A 85 -29.85 -0.48 28.58
C SER A 85 -31.33 -0.78 28.49
N LYS A 86 -31.74 -1.75 27.68
CA LYS A 86 -33.13 -2.18 27.53
C LYS A 86 -33.58 -3.16 28.61
N LYS A 87 -32.70 -3.52 29.48
CA LYS A 87 -32.92 -4.54 30.47
C LYS A 87 -33.60 -4.02 31.73
N TRP A 88 -34.01 -2.98 31.94
CA TRP A 88 -34.65 -2.43 33.06
C TRP A 88 -34.73 -3.17 34.26
#